data_b9ff9aa5cc3d3b165dbd93753d2fcbc6
#
_entry.id   b9ff9aa5cc3d3b165dbd93753d2fcbc6
#
_cell.length_a   1.000
_cell.length_b   1.000
_cell.length_c   1.000
_cell.angle_alpha   90.00
_cell.angle_beta   90.00
_cell.angle_gamma   90.00
#
_symmetry.space_group_name_H-M   'P 1'
#
loop_
_entity.id
_entity.type
_entity.pdbx_description
1 polymer ?
#
loop_
_entity_poly.entity_id
_entity_poly.type
_entity_poly.pdbx_seq_one_letter_code
_entity_poly.pdbx_strand_id
1 'polypeptide(L)'
;DKGELTALFSPLGECPETAEAKLEGYAVLTGMGPTYFWFQLQALREVAIGFGLTEAEIAPALKRMVCGSTRTLLESDLTPVAVMELIPVKPLIEMEPSVTEIYRTRLPALFQRIKP
;
A
#
# COMPACT_ATOMS: atom_id res chain seq x y z
N ASP A 1 8.25 20.72 -8.72
CA ASP A 1 8.87 21.55 -7.66
C ASP A 1 8.53 20.95 -6.29
N LYS A 2 9.42 21.16 -5.35
CA LYS A 2 9.31 20.58 -4.01
C LYS A 2 8.03 21.00 -3.28
N GLY A 3 7.62 22.25 -3.45
CA GLY A 3 6.39 22.74 -2.84
C GLY A 3 5.15 22.07 -3.39
N GLU A 4 5.11 21.83 -4.69
CA GLU A 4 3.98 21.16 -5.33
C GLU A 4 3.89 19.70 -4.90
N LEU A 5 5.03 19.01 -4.80
CA LEU A 5 5.08 17.63 -4.36
C LEU A 5 4.65 17.50 -2.89
N THR A 6 5.07 18.44 -2.05
CA THR A 6 4.68 18.47 -0.65
C THR A 6 3.18 18.66 -0.52
N ALA A 7 2.60 19.59 -1.32
CA ALA A 7 1.16 19.83 -1.30
C ALA A 7 0.39 18.59 -1.77
N LEU A 8 0.93 17.86 -2.74
CA LEU A 8 0.30 16.62 -3.23
C LEU A 8 0.24 15.55 -2.14
N PHE A 9 1.31 15.42 -1.35
CA PHE A 9 1.42 14.37 -0.33
C PHE A 9 0.70 14.72 0.97
N SER A 10 0.62 16.00 1.33
CA SER A 10 0.08 16.44 2.62
C SER A 10 -1.29 15.87 2.96
N PRO A 11 -2.26 15.82 2.03
CA PRO A 11 -3.57 15.27 2.36
C PRO A 11 -3.56 13.78 2.71
N LEU A 12 -2.50 13.07 2.36
CA LEU A 12 -2.38 11.63 2.57
C LEU A 12 -1.61 11.28 3.84
N GLY A 13 -1.13 12.28 4.58
CA GLY A 13 -0.40 12.07 5.82
C GLY A 13 0.89 12.86 5.88
N GLU A 14 1.82 12.42 6.72
CA GLU A 14 3.11 13.06 6.86
C GLU A 14 3.90 13.05 5.56
N CYS A 15 4.50 14.19 5.26
CA CYS A 15 5.39 14.33 4.12
C CYS A 15 6.77 14.69 4.63
N PRO A 16 7.68 13.71 4.81
CA PRO A 16 9.00 13.97 5.38
C PRO A 16 9.87 14.80 4.44
N GLU A 17 10.73 15.60 5.04
CA GLU A 17 11.76 16.28 4.28
C GLU A 17 12.68 15.24 3.65
N THR A 18 13.08 15.47 2.41
CA THR A 18 13.95 14.54 1.72
C THR A 18 14.82 15.27 0.71
N ALA A 19 15.92 14.63 0.33
CA ALA A 19 16.79 15.14 -0.72
C ALA A 19 16.04 15.14 -2.06
N GLU A 20 16.28 16.15 -2.87
CA GLU A 20 15.62 16.29 -4.17
C GLU A 20 15.80 15.04 -5.04
N ALA A 21 16.96 14.37 -4.95
CA ALA A 21 17.25 13.17 -5.71
C ALA A 21 16.31 12.01 -5.38
N LYS A 22 15.59 12.07 -4.26
CA LYS A 22 14.68 11.02 -3.82
C LYS A 22 13.21 11.33 -4.06
N LEU A 23 12.90 12.51 -4.58
CA LEU A 23 11.51 12.93 -4.78
C LEU A 23 10.73 12.00 -5.70
N GLU A 24 11.35 11.57 -6.79
CA GLU A 24 10.68 10.67 -7.74
C GLU A 24 10.36 9.32 -7.08
N GLY A 25 11.28 8.81 -6.27
CA GLY A 25 11.03 7.57 -5.51
C GLY A 25 9.85 7.70 -4.57
N TYR A 26 9.77 8.81 -3.84
CA TYR A 26 8.63 9.06 -2.95
C TYR A 26 7.35 9.28 -3.74
N ALA A 27 7.43 9.94 -4.90
CA ALA A 27 6.26 10.13 -5.75
C ALA A 27 5.65 8.79 -6.16
N VAL A 28 6.46 7.84 -6.57
CA VAL A 28 5.99 6.51 -6.96
C VAL A 28 5.55 5.70 -5.75
N LEU A 29 6.32 5.73 -4.66
CA LEU A 29 6.04 4.90 -3.50
C LEU A 29 4.84 5.40 -2.69
N THR A 30 4.82 6.68 -2.35
CA THR A 30 3.81 7.23 -1.43
C THR A 30 2.82 8.17 -2.08
N GLY A 31 3.24 8.92 -3.11
CA GLY A 31 2.33 9.82 -3.80
C GLY A 31 1.26 9.07 -4.59
N MET A 32 1.67 8.07 -5.33
CA MET A 32 0.77 7.22 -6.11
C MET A 32 0.35 5.96 -5.36
N GLY A 33 1.02 5.68 -4.23
CA GLY A 33 0.82 4.47 -3.45
C GLY A 33 -0.63 4.15 -3.09
N PRO A 34 -1.44 5.12 -2.65
CA PRO A 34 -2.84 4.82 -2.34
C PRO A 34 -3.60 4.19 -3.49
N THR A 35 -3.26 4.54 -4.75
CA THR A 35 -3.94 3.95 -5.91
C THR A 35 -3.67 2.46 -6.07
N TYR A 36 -2.59 1.95 -5.46
CA TYR A 36 -2.29 0.51 -5.50
C TYR A 36 -3.24 -0.29 -4.63
N PHE A 37 -3.86 0.36 -3.63
CA PHE A 37 -4.68 -0.31 -2.62
C PHE A 37 -6.14 0.09 -2.62
N TRP A 38 -6.49 1.30 -3.07
CA TRP A 38 -7.88 1.75 -3.03
C TRP A 38 -8.84 0.80 -3.72
N PHE A 39 -8.52 0.33 -4.91
CA PHE A 39 -9.41 -0.58 -5.63
C PHE A 39 -9.51 -1.94 -4.94
N GLN A 40 -8.44 -2.37 -4.29
CA GLN A 40 -8.44 -3.63 -3.55
C GLN A 40 -9.29 -3.51 -2.28
N LEU A 41 -9.15 -2.40 -1.57
CA LEU A 41 -9.96 -2.15 -0.37
C LEU A 41 -11.43 -2.01 -0.72
N GLN A 42 -11.75 -1.38 -1.85
CA GLN A 42 -13.12 -1.26 -2.31
C GLN A 42 -13.71 -2.64 -2.65
N ALA A 43 -12.93 -3.50 -3.28
CA ALA A 43 -13.37 -4.87 -3.57
C ALA A 43 -13.64 -5.65 -2.28
N LEU A 44 -12.77 -5.51 -1.27
CA LEU A 44 -12.98 -6.14 0.03
C LEU A 44 -14.23 -5.63 0.71
N ARG A 45 -14.51 -4.34 0.61
CA ARG A 45 -15.71 -3.73 1.17
C ARG A 45 -16.97 -4.35 0.56
N GLU A 46 -17.00 -4.47 -0.77
CA GLU A 46 -18.13 -5.07 -1.48
C GLU A 46 -18.34 -6.54 -1.08
N VAL A 47 -17.25 -7.29 -0.97
CA VAL A 47 -17.30 -8.68 -0.55
C VAL A 47 -17.84 -8.79 0.89
N ALA A 48 -17.39 -7.91 1.78
CA ALA A 48 -17.83 -7.92 3.17
C ALA A 48 -19.32 -7.64 3.31
N ILE A 49 -19.87 -6.75 2.47
CA ILE A 49 -21.30 -6.51 2.44
C ILE A 49 -22.04 -7.81 2.10
N GLY A 50 -21.52 -8.57 1.15
CA GLY A 50 -22.05 -9.87 0.78
C GLY A 50 -22.02 -10.89 1.92
N PHE A 51 -21.10 -10.71 2.89
CA PHE A 51 -21.03 -11.57 4.08
C PHE A 51 -22.03 -11.17 5.16
N GLY A 52 -22.76 -10.06 4.96
CA GLY A 52 -23.73 -9.59 5.94
C GLY A 52 -23.20 -8.54 6.92
N LEU A 53 -22.00 -8.03 6.67
CA LEU A 53 -21.46 -6.96 7.50
C LEU A 53 -22.01 -5.61 7.06
N THR A 54 -22.22 -4.72 8.03
CA THR A 54 -22.72 -3.37 7.74
C THR A 54 -21.57 -2.43 7.40
N GLU A 55 -21.86 -1.32 6.74
CA GLU A 55 -20.87 -0.29 6.46
C GLU A 55 -20.19 0.20 7.74
N ALA A 56 -20.94 0.35 8.82
CA ALA A 56 -20.39 0.79 10.12
C ALA A 56 -19.41 -0.23 10.70
N GLU A 57 -19.56 -1.51 10.37
CA GLU A 57 -18.65 -2.55 10.81
C GLU A 57 -17.43 -2.68 9.90
N ILE A 58 -17.64 -2.49 8.60
CA ILE A 58 -16.58 -2.74 7.60
C ILE A 58 -15.47 -1.69 7.66
N ALA A 59 -15.82 -0.41 7.72
CA ALA A 59 -14.83 0.66 7.66
C ALA A 59 -13.77 0.57 8.77
N PRO A 60 -14.16 0.45 10.06
CA PRO A 60 -13.15 0.30 11.11
C PRO A 60 -12.39 -1.03 11.01
N ALA A 61 -13.04 -2.10 10.56
CA ALA A 61 -12.39 -3.40 10.42
C ALA A 61 -11.28 -3.35 9.37
N LEU A 62 -11.56 -2.78 8.20
CA LEU A 62 -10.57 -2.63 7.14
C LEU A 62 -9.42 -1.74 7.58
N LYS A 63 -9.74 -0.62 8.22
CA LYS A 63 -8.72 0.31 8.70
C LYS A 63 -7.77 -0.35 9.68
N ARG A 64 -8.31 -1.08 10.66
CA ARG A 64 -7.49 -1.78 11.64
C ARG A 64 -6.64 -2.88 11.01
N MET A 65 -7.22 -3.60 10.06
CA MET A 65 -6.51 -4.69 9.38
C MET A 65 -5.32 -4.13 8.59
N VAL A 66 -5.51 -3.08 7.81
CA VAL A 66 -4.44 -2.50 6.99
C VAL A 66 -3.36 -1.89 7.89
N CYS A 67 -3.76 -1.11 8.90
CA CYS A 67 -2.80 -0.49 9.81
C CYS A 67 -2.02 -1.54 10.61
N GLY A 68 -2.71 -2.56 11.10
CA GLY A 68 -2.07 -3.65 11.86
C GLY A 68 -1.12 -4.46 11.01
N SER A 69 -1.53 -4.82 9.81
CA SER A 69 -0.69 -5.58 8.88
C SER A 69 0.58 -4.83 8.52
N THR A 70 0.44 -3.54 8.24
CA THR A 70 1.56 -2.68 7.90
C THR A 70 2.53 -2.59 9.07
N ARG A 71 2.02 -2.36 10.26
CA ARG A 71 2.84 -2.27 11.47
C ARG A 71 3.58 -3.59 11.75
N THR A 72 2.90 -4.71 11.58
CA THR A 72 3.52 -6.02 11.80
C THR A 72 4.67 -6.26 10.84
N LEU A 73 4.48 -5.95 9.58
CA LEU A 73 5.54 -6.17 8.58
C LEU A 73 6.72 -5.22 8.77
N LEU A 74 6.46 -3.96 9.06
CA LEU A 74 7.50 -2.92 9.02
C LEU A 74 8.10 -2.58 10.39
N GLU A 75 7.41 -2.88 11.48
CA GLU A 75 7.85 -2.46 12.81
C GLU A 75 8.10 -3.60 13.80
N SER A 76 7.73 -4.85 13.45
CA SER A 76 8.01 -5.98 14.35
C SER A 76 9.47 -6.44 14.20
N ASP A 77 9.91 -7.25 15.15
CA ASP A 77 11.26 -7.86 15.11
C ASP A 77 11.33 -9.08 14.20
N LEU A 78 10.20 -9.47 13.61
CA LEU A 78 10.14 -10.65 12.75
C LEU A 78 10.68 -10.33 11.36
N THR A 79 11.25 -11.33 10.71
CA THR A 79 11.63 -11.21 9.29
C THR A 79 10.36 -11.15 8.43
N PRO A 80 10.43 -10.56 7.22
CA PRO A 80 9.26 -10.56 6.32
C PRO A 80 8.71 -11.96 6.06
N VAL A 81 9.56 -12.96 5.91
CA VAL A 81 9.12 -14.34 5.71
C VAL A 81 8.34 -14.85 6.90
N ALA A 82 8.85 -14.58 8.12
CA ALA A 82 8.16 -14.99 9.35
C ALA A 82 6.80 -14.29 9.50
N VAL A 83 6.72 -13.00 9.15
CA VAL A 83 5.45 -12.26 9.17
C VAL A 83 4.44 -12.91 8.24
N MET A 84 4.84 -13.24 7.02
CA MET A 84 3.95 -13.83 6.03
C MET A 84 3.46 -15.23 6.42
N GLU A 85 4.15 -15.88 7.34
CA GLU A 85 3.76 -17.19 7.84
C GLU A 85 2.87 -17.14 9.08
N LEU A 86 2.60 -15.94 9.63
CA LEU A 86 1.74 -15.80 10.81
C LEU A 86 0.32 -16.27 10.56
N ILE A 87 -0.17 -16.13 9.34
CA ILE A 87 -1.50 -16.60 8.95
C ILE A 87 -1.33 -17.72 7.93
N PRO A 88 -1.58 -18.97 8.31
CA PRO A 88 -1.34 -20.11 7.41
C PRO A 88 -2.35 -20.23 6.27
N VAL A 89 -3.56 -19.69 6.43
CA VAL A 89 -4.56 -19.72 5.36
C VAL A 89 -4.40 -18.48 4.51
N LYS A 90 -3.98 -18.68 3.25
CA LYS A 90 -3.66 -17.59 2.32
C LYS A 90 -4.46 -17.75 1.03
N PRO A 91 -5.71 -17.24 0.99
CA PRO A 91 -6.58 -17.43 -0.18
C PRO A 91 -6.02 -16.91 -1.50
N LEU A 92 -5.09 -15.95 -1.45
CA LEU A 92 -4.54 -15.33 -2.64
C LEU A 92 -3.09 -15.75 -2.94
N ILE A 93 -2.60 -16.82 -2.29
CA ILE A 93 -1.19 -17.23 -2.41
C ILE A 93 -0.77 -17.44 -3.87
N GLU A 94 -1.65 -17.97 -4.70
CA GLU A 94 -1.35 -18.25 -6.10
C GLU A 94 -1.17 -16.98 -6.93
N MET A 95 -1.74 -15.87 -6.47
CA MET A 95 -1.67 -14.58 -7.16
C MET A 95 -0.44 -13.76 -6.76
N GLU A 96 0.22 -14.11 -5.66
CA GLU A 96 1.32 -13.31 -5.13
C GLU A 96 2.47 -13.13 -6.12
N PRO A 97 2.96 -14.18 -6.79
CA PRO A 97 4.05 -13.99 -7.76
C PRO A 97 3.68 -13.04 -8.89
N SER A 98 2.47 -13.15 -9.44
CA SER A 98 2.01 -12.30 -10.54
C SER A 98 1.90 -10.84 -10.13
N VAL A 99 1.30 -10.58 -8.96
CA VAL A 99 1.14 -9.22 -8.45
C VAL A 99 2.50 -8.61 -8.13
N THR A 100 3.39 -9.38 -7.50
CA THR A 100 4.75 -8.94 -7.19
C THR A 100 5.48 -8.53 -8.47
N GLU A 101 5.35 -9.32 -9.52
CA GLU A 101 6.00 -9.02 -10.80
C GLU A 101 5.46 -7.76 -11.45
N ILE A 102 4.16 -7.49 -11.32
CA ILE A 102 3.57 -6.24 -11.81
C ILE A 102 4.22 -5.05 -11.12
N TYR A 103 4.40 -5.11 -9.81
CA TYR A 103 5.08 -4.04 -9.06
C TYR A 103 6.52 -3.88 -9.52
N ARG A 104 7.24 -4.98 -9.65
CA ARG A 104 8.67 -4.97 -10.02
C ARG A 104 8.94 -4.47 -11.43
N THR A 105 7.99 -4.59 -12.33
CA THR A 105 8.17 -4.17 -13.72
C THR A 105 7.60 -2.78 -13.98
N ARG A 106 6.39 -2.51 -13.51
CA ARG A 106 5.69 -1.25 -13.84
C ARG A 106 6.19 -0.04 -13.05
N LEU A 107 6.48 -0.22 -11.76
CA LEU A 107 6.89 0.92 -10.94
C LEU A 107 8.30 1.39 -11.26
N PRO A 108 9.31 0.52 -11.46
CA PRO A 108 10.60 0.99 -11.94
C PRO A 108 10.54 1.65 -13.29
N ALA A 109 9.71 1.15 -14.21
CA ALA A 109 9.54 1.78 -15.53
C ALA A 109 8.96 3.20 -15.40
N LEU A 110 7.97 3.37 -14.53
CA LEU A 110 7.40 4.68 -14.24
C LEU A 110 8.44 5.61 -13.62
N PHE A 111 9.20 5.10 -12.65
CA PHE A 111 10.27 5.85 -12.00
C PHE A 111 11.26 6.40 -13.02
N GLN A 112 11.68 5.58 -13.97
CA GLN A 112 12.60 6.03 -15.03
C GLN A 112 11.99 7.09 -15.93
N ARG A 113 10.68 7.01 -16.19
CA ARG A 113 10.00 7.99 -17.05
C ARG A 113 9.86 9.36 -16.40
N ILE A 114 9.66 9.42 -15.09
CA ILE A 114 9.48 10.70 -14.39
C ILE A 114 10.79 11.30 -13.89
N LYS A 115 11.86 10.54 -13.99
CA LYS A 115 13.19 11.01 -13.61
C LYS A 115 13.64 12.09 -14.59
N PRO A 116 14.20 13.23 -14.08
CA PRO A 116 14.64 14.32 -14.98
C PRO A 116 15.84 13.90 -15.81
#